data_90ded829b8b5a018ed54cd7cb6953792
#
_entry.id   90ded829b8b5a018ed54cd7cb6953792
#
_cell.length_a   1.000
_cell.length_b   1.000
_cell.length_c   1.000
_cell.angle_alpha   90.00
_cell.angle_beta   90.00
_cell.angle_gamma   90.00
#
_symmetry.space_group_name_H-M   'P 1'
#
loop_
_entity.id
_entity.type
_entity.pdbx_description
1 polymer ?
#
loop_
_entity_poly.entity_id
_entity_poly.type
_entity_poly.pdbx_seq_one_letter_code
_entity_poly.pdbx_strand_id
1 'polypeptide(L)'
;VVQAGVIISNSETGLGSVTIQPLIYRLVCSNGMVINDAKTRRNHVGRAATSEEDFSIYSNETLLADDHAFVLKLKDTVRAAISEARFAQAVNRMRESTTAMLDTKKLPAIVKLASSSFGITEDESNGVLEHLITGGDFSLYGLANAVTRFSQDVESYDRATKLEEIGYSVMTMSPALFRQMNRTELLAA
;
A
#
# COMPACT_ATOMS: atom_id res chain seq x y z
N VAL A 1 -2.67 17.11 -9.31
CA VAL A 1 -3.66 16.28 -10.02
C VAL A 1 -3.40 14.83 -9.63
N VAL A 2 -4.44 14.09 -9.25
CA VAL A 2 -4.39 12.66 -8.93
C VAL A 2 -5.30 11.89 -9.89
N GLN A 3 -4.93 10.66 -10.19
CA GLN A 3 -5.72 9.74 -11.03
C GLN A 3 -5.95 8.43 -10.29
N ALA A 4 -7.10 7.81 -10.55
CA ALA A 4 -7.37 6.45 -10.14
C ALA A 4 -6.77 5.48 -11.16
N GLY A 5 -6.23 4.39 -10.67
CA GLY A 5 -5.67 3.30 -11.47
C GLY A 5 -5.90 1.94 -10.81
N VAL A 6 -5.45 0.91 -11.49
CA VAL A 6 -5.43 -0.47 -10.98
C VAL A 6 -4.08 -1.07 -11.29
N ILE A 7 -3.46 -1.67 -10.29
CA ILE A 7 -2.28 -2.52 -10.48
C ILE A 7 -2.76 -3.95 -10.58
N ILE A 8 -2.34 -4.63 -11.64
CA ILE A 8 -2.52 -6.08 -11.81
C ILE A 8 -1.13 -6.68 -11.85
N SER A 9 -0.78 -7.50 -10.88
CA SER A 9 0.48 -8.25 -10.87
C SER A 9 0.21 -9.75 -10.93
N ASN A 10 1.06 -10.45 -11.68
CA ASN A 10 1.02 -11.89 -11.85
C ASN A 10 2.45 -12.44 -11.84
N SER A 11 2.63 -13.67 -11.37
CA SER A 11 3.91 -14.36 -11.46
C SER A 11 3.87 -15.36 -12.62
N GLU A 12 4.73 -15.17 -13.61
CA GLU A 12 4.87 -16.09 -14.74
C GLU A 12 5.44 -17.45 -14.33
N THR A 13 6.22 -17.48 -13.25
CA THR A 13 6.85 -18.71 -12.74
C THR A 13 5.96 -19.54 -11.83
N GLY A 14 4.73 -19.08 -11.52
CA GLY A 14 3.82 -19.74 -10.61
C GLY A 14 4.19 -19.65 -9.12
N LEU A 15 5.33 -19.02 -8.77
CA LEU A 15 5.81 -18.85 -7.38
C LEU A 15 5.16 -17.66 -6.66
N GLY A 16 4.56 -16.74 -7.40
CA GLY A 16 3.87 -15.58 -6.85
C GLY A 16 2.35 -15.70 -6.86
N SER A 17 1.69 -14.65 -6.46
CA SER A 17 0.22 -14.56 -6.47
C SER A 17 -0.26 -13.59 -7.55
N VAL A 18 -1.45 -13.86 -8.11
CA VAL A 18 -2.18 -12.84 -8.86
C VAL A 18 -2.75 -11.84 -7.85
N THR A 19 -2.43 -10.57 -8.01
CA THR A 19 -2.99 -9.51 -7.17
C THR A 19 -3.62 -8.43 -8.03
N ILE A 20 -4.73 -7.88 -7.56
CA ILE A 20 -5.36 -6.69 -8.12
C ILE A 20 -5.53 -5.69 -6.99
N GLN A 21 -5.06 -4.48 -7.21
CA GLN A 21 -5.03 -3.43 -6.20
C GLN A 21 -5.47 -2.10 -6.82
N PRO A 22 -6.42 -1.39 -6.21
CA PRO A 22 -6.68 -0.01 -6.57
C PRO A 22 -5.47 0.86 -6.23
N LEU A 23 -5.16 1.78 -7.14
CA LEU A 23 -4.06 2.72 -7.02
C LEU A 23 -4.59 4.15 -7.14
N ILE A 24 -4.10 5.04 -6.31
CA ILE A 24 -4.14 6.47 -6.56
C ILE A 24 -2.77 6.92 -7.00
N TYR A 25 -2.70 7.47 -8.18
CA TYR A 25 -1.46 7.94 -8.78
C TYR A 25 -1.38 9.46 -8.75
N ARG A 26 -0.28 10.00 -8.23
CA ARG A 26 0.00 11.42 -8.24
C ARG A 26 0.89 11.75 -9.44
N LEU A 27 0.35 12.49 -10.41
CA LEU A 27 1.05 12.82 -11.67
C LEU A 27 2.31 13.68 -11.49
N VAL A 28 2.39 14.45 -10.40
CA VAL A 28 3.50 15.42 -10.21
C VAL A 28 4.77 14.77 -9.67
N CYS A 29 4.66 13.70 -8.86
CA CYS A 29 5.80 13.08 -8.17
C CYS A 29 6.06 11.65 -8.60
N SER A 30 5.32 11.11 -9.56
CA SER A 30 5.38 9.70 -10.00
C SER A 30 5.19 8.66 -8.87
N ASN A 31 4.72 9.09 -7.70
CA ASN A 31 4.48 8.21 -6.57
C ASN A 31 3.10 7.56 -6.70
N GLY A 32 3.05 6.25 -6.58
CA GLY A 32 1.82 5.50 -6.44
C GLY A 32 1.42 5.36 -4.96
N MET A 33 0.13 5.31 -4.68
CA MET A 33 -0.40 4.99 -3.37
C MET A 33 -1.48 3.92 -3.54
N VAL A 34 -1.24 2.74 -2.98
CA VAL A 34 -2.13 1.59 -3.11
C VAL A 34 -3.22 1.65 -2.05
N ILE A 35 -4.48 1.57 -2.47
CA ILE A 35 -5.63 1.56 -1.57
C ILE A 35 -5.84 0.12 -1.08
N ASN A 36 -5.62 -0.14 0.20
CA ASN A 36 -5.71 -1.49 0.77
C ASN A 36 -7.15 -2.04 0.88
N ASP A 37 -8.14 -1.17 0.94
CA ASP A 37 -9.54 -1.54 1.25
C ASP A 37 -10.23 -2.40 0.16
N ALA A 38 -9.60 -2.57 -1.01
CA ALA A 38 -10.16 -3.31 -2.14
C ALA A 38 -9.17 -4.26 -2.82
N LYS A 39 -8.13 -4.69 -2.09
CA LYS A 39 -7.13 -5.63 -2.61
C LYS A 39 -7.72 -7.03 -2.76
N THR A 40 -7.58 -7.63 -3.94
CA THR A 40 -7.86 -9.04 -4.19
C THR A 40 -6.56 -9.77 -4.48
N ARG A 41 -6.30 -10.85 -3.75
CA ARG A 41 -5.12 -11.70 -3.92
C ARG A 41 -5.55 -13.15 -4.07
N ARG A 42 -5.00 -13.84 -5.06
CA ARG A 42 -5.06 -15.30 -5.19
C ARG A 42 -3.64 -15.85 -5.32
N ASN A 43 -3.26 -16.74 -4.43
CA ASN A 43 -2.02 -17.47 -4.59
C ASN A 43 -2.15 -18.40 -5.80
N HIS A 44 -1.15 -18.41 -6.67
CA HIS A 44 -1.00 -19.49 -7.60
C HIS A 44 -0.70 -20.76 -6.79
N VAL A 45 -1.70 -21.61 -6.64
CA VAL A 45 -1.42 -22.99 -6.31
C VAL A 45 -0.89 -23.57 -7.61
N GLY A 46 0.42 -23.43 -7.82
CA GLY A 46 1.07 -24.03 -8.97
C GLY A 46 0.76 -25.54 -8.92
N ARG A 47 0.24 -26.07 -9.99
CA ARG A 47 0.36 -27.50 -10.28
C ARG A 47 1.84 -27.77 -10.59
N ALA A 48 2.69 -27.75 -9.57
CA ALA A 48 3.93 -28.48 -9.65
C ALA A 48 3.50 -29.97 -9.60
N ALA A 49 3.22 -30.54 -10.75
CA ALA A 49 3.15 -31.98 -10.90
C ALA A 49 4.55 -32.53 -10.60
N THR A 50 4.85 -32.71 -9.32
CA THR A 50 6.14 -33.26 -8.87
C THR A 50 6.05 -34.79 -8.64
N SER A 51 4.87 -35.38 -8.77
CA SER A 51 4.71 -36.84 -8.78
C SER A 51 3.42 -37.26 -9.51
N GLU A 52 3.43 -38.45 -10.11
CA GLU A 52 2.26 -39.09 -10.74
C GLU A 52 1.11 -39.39 -9.75
N GLU A 53 1.28 -39.08 -8.47
CA GLU A 53 0.33 -39.35 -7.38
C GLU A 53 -0.46 -38.11 -6.93
N ASP A 54 -0.21 -36.92 -7.46
CA ASP A 54 -1.00 -35.71 -7.17
C ASP A 54 -2.30 -35.71 -8.02
N PHE A 55 -3.18 -36.66 -7.69
CA PHE A 55 -4.52 -36.66 -8.25
C PHE A 55 -5.29 -35.43 -7.73
N SER A 56 -5.65 -34.56 -8.66
CA SER A 56 -6.62 -33.49 -8.38
C SER A 56 -7.90 -34.14 -7.84
N ILE A 57 -8.22 -33.90 -6.55
CA ILE A 57 -9.43 -34.38 -5.89
C ILE A 57 -10.69 -33.80 -6.56
N TYR A 58 -10.51 -32.72 -7.33
CA TYR A 58 -11.59 -31.96 -7.93
C TYR A 58 -11.82 -32.37 -9.39
N SER A 59 -13.10 -32.49 -9.77
CA SER A 59 -13.50 -32.65 -11.17
C SER A 59 -13.15 -31.41 -12.00
N ASN A 60 -13.02 -31.59 -13.33
CA ASN A 60 -12.82 -30.47 -14.25
C ASN A 60 -13.92 -29.42 -14.15
N GLU A 61 -15.16 -29.83 -13.87
CA GLU A 61 -16.30 -28.91 -13.67
C GLU A 61 -16.07 -28.01 -12.45
N THR A 62 -15.59 -28.57 -11.34
CA THR A 62 -15.25 -27.81 -10.12
C THR A 62 -14.12 -26.81 -10.38
N LEU A 63 -13.07 -27.22 -11.11
CA LEU A 63 -11.96 -26.36 -11.46
C LEU A 63 -12.39 -25.19 -12.38
N LEU A 64 -13.25 -25.45 -13.35
CA LEU A 64 -13.81 -24.42 -14.22
C LEU A 64 -14.70 -23.44 -13.47
N ALA A 65 -15.50 -23.93 -12.51
CA ALA A 65 -16.32 -23.08 -11.66
C ALA A 65 -15.49 -22.17 -10.75
N ASP A 66 -14.37 -22.66 -10.20
CA ASP A 66 -13.44 -21.87 -9.39
C ASP A 66 -12.74 -20.79 -10.22
N ASP A 67 -12.27 -21.13 -11.43
CA ASP A 67 -11.70 -20.17 -12.36
C ASP A 67 -12.71 -19.10 -12.76
N HIS A 68 -13.95 -19.46 -13.03
CA HIS A 68 -15.02 -18.51 -13.35
C HIS A 68 -15.32 -17.60 -12.17
N ALA A 69 -15.41 -18.12 -10.95
CA ALA A 69 -15.59 -17.34 -9.73
C ALA A 69 -14.43 -16.35 -9.51
N PHE A 70 -13.19 -16.78 -9.81
CA PHE A 70 -12.03 -15.89 -9.77
C PHE A 70 -12.14 -14.73 -10.77
N VAL A 71 -12.49 -15.00 -12.02
CA VAL A 71 -12.69 -13.96 -13.05
C VAL A 71 -13.78 -12.96 -12.64
N LEU A 72 -14.89 -13.43 -12.04
CA LEU A 72 -15.91 -12.54 -11.51
C LEU A 72 -15.39 -11.64 -10.38
N LYS A 73 -14.61 -12.19 -9.45
CA LYS A 73 -13.96 -11.41 -8.38
C LYS A 73 -13.00 -10.36 -8.95
N LEU A 74 -12.24 -10.68 -10.00
CA LEU A 74 -11.39 -9.72 -10.70
C LEU A 74 -12.23 -8.55 -11.27
N LYS A 75 -13.30 -8.85 -11.99
CA LYS A 75 -14.21 -7.83 -12.54
C LYS A 75 -14.78 -6.93 -11.46
N ASP A 76 -15.22 -7.49 -10.34
CA ASP A 76 -15.79 -6.73 -9.23
C ASP A 76 -14.74 -5.85 -8.55
N THR A 77 -13.51 -6.33 -8.40
CA THR A 77 -12.39 -5.55 -7.85
C THR A 77 -12.04 -4.37 -8.78
N VAL A 78 -11.96 -4.59 -10.08
CA VAL A 78 -11.72 -3.51 -11.05
C VAL A 78 -12.85 -2.49 -11.01
N ARG A 79 -14.11 -2.92 -11.02
CA ARG A 79 -15.27 -2.01 -10.90
C ARG A 79 -15.24 -1.20 -9.61
N ALA A 80 -14.87 -1.84 -8.49
CA ALA A 80 -14.73 -1.14 -7.21
C ALA A 80 -13.58 -0.13 -7.23
N ALA A 81 -12.46 -0.46 -7.89
CA ALA A 81 -11.29 0.42 -8.01
C ALA A 81 -11.58 1.69 -8.82
N ILE A 82 -12.41 1.60 -9.88
CA ILE A 82 -12.79 2.74 -10.72
C ILE A 82 -14.06 3.44 -10.21
N SER A 83 -14.59 3.05 -9.05
CA SER A 83 -15.77 3.68 -8.46
C SER A 83 -15.50 5.13 -8.11
N GLU A 84 -16.25 6.06 -8.70
CA GLU A 84 -16.14 7.50 -8.43
C GLU A 84 -16.33 7.82 -6.94
N ALA A 85 -17.25 7.13 -6.26
CA ALA A 85 -17.48 7.32 -4.83
C ALA A 85 -16.28 6.97 -3.98
N ARG A 86 -15.61 5.84 -4.27
CA ARG A 86 -14.38 5.42 -3.56
C ARG A 86 -13.22 6.37 -3.85
N PHE A 87 -13.07 6.78 -5.09
CA PHE A 87 -12.06 7.76 -5.47
C PHE A 87 -12.28 9.09 -4.76
N ALA A 88 -13.53 9.59 -4.72
CA ALA A 88 -13.88 10.81 -4.01
C ALA A 88 -13.57 10.72 -2.50
N GLN A 89 -13.87 9.58 -1.86
CA GLN A 89 -13.52 9.36 -0.46
C GLN A 89 -12.00 9.42 -0.23
N ALA A 90 -11.22 8.76 -1.07
CA ALA A 90 -9.77 8.77 -0.96
C ALA A 90 -9.19 10.19 -1.18
N VAL A 91 -9.71 10.95 -2.15
CA VAL A 91 -9.33 12.36 -2.38
C VAL A 91 -9.70 13.24 -1.18
N ASN A 92 -10.84 13.01 -0.55
CA ASN A 92 -11.21 13.75 0.67
C ASN A 92 -10.26 13.44 1.83
N ARG A 93 -9.91 12.17 2.06
CA ARG A 93 -8.89 11.79 3.05
C ARG A 93 -7.53 12.43 2.75
N MET A 94 -7.13 12.50 1.48
CA MET A 94 -5.92 13.22 1.08
C MET A 94 -5.99 14.71 1.47
N ARG A 95 -7.11 15.37 1.22
CA ARG A 95 -7.30 16.79 1.59
C ARG A 95 -7.24 16.98 3.10
N GLU A 96 -7.92 16.15 3.88
CA GLU A 96 -7.87 16.19 5.34
C GLU A 96 -6.44 16.00 5.86
N SER A 97 -5.68 15.06 5.29
CA SER A 97 -4.31 14.79 5.70
C SER A 97 -3.34 15.93 5.39
N THR A 98 -3.62 16.80 4.41
CA THR A 98 -2.80 18.00 4.15
C THR A 98 -2.94 19.07 5.22
N THR A 99 -4.02 19.06 5.99
CA THR A 99 -4.24 20.02 7.09
C THR A 99 -3.75 19.50 8.45
N ALA A 100 -3.46 18.22 8.55
CA ALA A 100 -2.97 17.57 9.76
C ALA A 100 -1.45 17.75 9.87
N MET A 101 -1.02 18.82 10.53
CA MET A 101 0.41 19.21 10.62
C MET A 101 1.15 18.41 11.70
N LEU A 102 2.38 18.01 11.36
CA LEU A 102 3.34 17.38 12.26
C LEU A 102 4.11 18.43 13.04
N ASP A 103 4.50 18.11 14.27
CA ASP A 103 5.41 18.95 15.04
C ASP A 103 6.84 18.85 14.44
N THR A 104 7.25 19.92 13.75
CA THR A 104 8.54 19.95 13.03
C THR A 104 9.77 19.80 13.95
N LYS A 105 9.61 20.07 15.25
CA LYS A 105 10.69 19.87 16.24
C LYS A 105 10.90 18.41 16.61
N LYS A 106 9.95 17.54 16.25
CA LYS A 106 9.90 16.14 16.67
C LYS A 106 9.89 15.16 15.49
N LEU A 107 10.20 15.62 14.27
CA LEU A 107 10.10 14.79 13.07
C LEU A 107 10.80 13.42 13.20
N PRO A 108 12.05 13.30 13.74
CA PRO A 108 12.67 12.00 13.89
C PRO A 108 11.87 11.05 14.79
N ALA A 109 11.34 11.55 15.91
CA ALA A 109 10.53 10.74 16.82
C ALA A 109 9.18 10.35 16.20
N ILE A 110 8.55 11.26 15.46
CA ILE A 110 7.29 11.02 14.74
C ILE A 110 7.50 9.93 13.68
N VAL A 111 8.55 10.06 12.85
CA VAL A 111 8.86 9.06 11.81
C VAL A 111 9.19 7.71 12.44
N LYS A 112 9.97 7.66 13.52
CA LYS A 112 10.29 6.42 14.24
C LYS A 112 9.04 5.73 14.79
N LEU A 113 8.11 6.50 15.38
CA LEU A 113 6.85 5.94 15.88
C LEU A 113 5.92 5.49 14.74
N ALA A 114 5.85 6.24 13.64
CA ALA A 114 5.14 5.82 12.44
C ALA A 114 5.72 4.52 11.89
N SER A 115 7.04 4.44 11.77
CA SER A 115 7.75 3.26 11.28
C SER A 115 7.45 2.01 12.11
N SER A 116 7.54 2.10 13.43
CA SER A 116 7.21 0.97 14.32
C SER A 116 5.73 0.58 14.24
N SER A 117 4.82 1.56 14.07
CA SER A 117 3.38 1.31 14.01
C SER A 117 2.94 0.63 12.70
N PHE A 118 3.65 0.87 11.61
CA PHE A 118 3.29 0.39 10.27
C PHE A 118 4.27 -0.65 9.68
N GLY A 119 5.26 -1.10 10.45
CA GLY A 119 6.19 -2.14 10.02
C GLY A 119 7.19 -1.66 8.96
N ILE A 120 7.66 -0.41 9.09
CA ILE A 120 8.81 0.14 8.36
C ILE A 120 10.05 -0.17 9.20
N THR A 121 11.12 -0.67 8.57
CA THR A 121 12.37 -1.00 9.28
C THR A 121 13.11 0.26 9.71
N GLU A 122 14.14 0.12 10.57
CA GLU A 122 14.92 1.26 11.05
C GLU A 122 15.71 1.93 9.91
N ASP A 123 16.31 1.14 9.03
CA ASP A 123 17.03 1.65 7.86
C ASP A 123 16.09 2.40 6.89
N GLU A 124 14.92 1.85 6.62
CA GLU A 124 13.88 2.49 5.81
C GLU A 124 13.36 3.77 6.45
N SER A 125 13.25 3.79 7.79
CA SER A 125 12.81 4.97 8.56
C SER A 125 13.72 6.19 8.34
N ASN A 126 15.02 5.96 8.23
CA ASN A 126 15.99 7.01 7.93
C ASN A 126 15.77 7.60 6.54
N GLY A 127 15.57 6.74 5.53
CA GLY A 127 15.25 7.19 4.17
C GLY A 127 13.91 7.93 4.09
N VAL A 128 12.88 7.46 4.79
CA VAL A 128 11.59 8.16 4.90
C VAL A 128 11.76 9.54 5.53
N LEU A 129 12.56 9.67 6.60
CA LEU A 129 12.84 10.96 7.23
C LEU A 129 13.56 11.92 6.27
N GLU A 130 14.54 11.43 5.51
CA GLU A 130 15.24 12.22 4.49
C GLU A 130 14.28 12.74 3.41
N HIS A 131 13.42 11.87 2.88
CA HIS A 131 12.40 12.27 1.90
C HIS A 131 11.38 13.26 2.47
N LEU A 132 10.98 13.11 3.75
CA LEU A 132 10.09 14.06 4.40
C LEU A 132 10.72 15.46 4.52
N ILE A 133 11.99 15.52 4.94
CA ILE A 133 12.72 16.78 5.09
C ILE A 133 12.95 17.43 3.71
N THR A 134 13.41 16.66 2.73
CA THR A 134 13.67 17.14 1.37
C THR A 134 12.38 17.60 0.68
N GLY A 135 11.27 16.92 0.94
CA GLY A 135 9.95 17.27 0.40
C GLY A 135 9.34 18.54 0.99
N GLY A 136 9.73 18.93 2.21
CA GLY A 136 9.31 20.16 2.87
C GLY A 136 7.84 20.25 3.24
N ASP A 137 7.06 19.19 3.02
CA ASP A 137 5.64 19.11 3.42
C ASP A 137 5.54 18.34 4.75
N PHE A 138 5.42 19.08 5.84
CA PHE A 138 5.36 18.53 7.19
C PHE A 138 3.91 18.27 7.66
N SER A 139 3.05 17.88 6.73
CA SER A 139 1.72 17.38 7.02
C SER A 139 1.72 15.84 7.10
N LEU A 140 0.61 15.27 7.57
CA LEU A 140 0.38 13.83 7.50
C LEU A 140 0.42 13.30 6.06
N TYR A 141 -0.06 14.12 5.11
CA TYR A 141 0.05 13.84 3.69
C TYR A 141 1.52 13.82 3.22
N GLY A 142 2.33 14.78 3.68
CA GLY A 142 3.77 14.82 3.39
C GLY A 142 4.51 13.59 3.93
N LEU A 143 4.18 13.12 5.14
CA LEU A 143 4.72 11.87 5.68
C LEU A 143 4.33 10.65 4.82
N ALA A 144 3.07 10.54 4.43
CA ALA A 144 2.62 9.47 3.53
C ALA A 144 3.35 9.52 2.18
N ASN A 145 3.57 10.71 1.61
CA ASN A 145 4.34 10.88 0.39
C ASN A 145 5.82 10.49 0.58
N ALA A 146 6.42 10.79 1.72
CA ALA A 146 7.80 10.39 2.02
C ALA A 146 7.94 8.85 2.04
N VAL A 147 6.98 8.13 2.62
CA VAL A 147 6.95 6.67 2.60
C VAL A 147 6.81 6.13 1.17
N THR A 148 5.86 6.65 0.39
CA THR A 148 5.67 6.22 -1.01
C THR A 148 6.79 6.68 -1.94
N ARG A 149 7.53 7.74 -1.62
CA ARG A 149 8.71 8.14 -2.37
C ARG A 149 9.87 7.18 -2.10
N PHE A 150 10.07 6.82 -0.84
CA PHE A 150 11.09 5.85 -0.44
C PHE A 150 10.87 4.46 -1.09
N SER A 151 9.62 4.09 -1.41
CA SER A 151 9.35 2.82 -2.12
C SER A 151 10.09 2.71 -3.46
N GLN A 152 10.42 3.83 -4.10
CA GLN A 152 11.14 3.87 -5.37
C GLN A 152 12.65 3.62 -5.22
N ASP A 153 13.17 3.71 -4.00
CA ASP A 153 14.58 3.47 -3.69
C ASP A 153 14.82 2.00 -3.28
N VAL A 154 13.75 1.19 -3.20
CA VAL A 154 13.80 -0.21 -2.78
C VAL A 154 13.86 -1.14 -3.98
N GLU A 155 14.84 -2.03 -4.04
CA GLU A 155 15.03 -2.98 -5.15
C GLU A 155 13.92 -4.05 -5.21
N SER A 156 13.40 -4.48 -4.07
CA SER A 156 12.36 -5.50 -4.00
C SER A 156 11.01 -4.94 -4.41
N TYR A 157 10.45 -5.44 -5.51
CA TYR A 157 9.10 -5.07 -5.97
C TYR A 157 8.03 -5.30 -4.90
N ASP A 158 8.07 -6.44 -4.20
CA ASP A 158 7.10 -6.75 -3.15
C ASP A 158 7.20 -5.78 -1.97
N ARG A 159 8.44 -5.40 -1.61
CA ARG A 159 8.65 -4.42 -0.53
C ARG A 159 8.25 -3.01 -0.96
N ALA A 160 8.58 -2.62 -2.18
CA ALA A 160 8.16 -1.34 -2.76
C ALA A 160 6.63 -1.20 -2.75
N THR A 161 5.92 -2.21 -3.27
CA THR A 161 4.44 -2.26 -3.24
C THR A 161 3.90 -2.21 -1.80
N LYS A 162 4.58 -2.89 -0.86
CA LYS A 162 4.17 -2.84 0.56
C LYS A 162 4.32 -1.44 1.16
N LEU A 163 5.36 -0.71 0.82
CA LEU A 163 5.56 0.68 1.27
C LEU A 163 4.50 1.62 0.67
N GLU A 164 4.07 1.40 -0.57
CA GLU A 164 2.97 2.15 -1.17
C GLU A 164 1.64 1.91 -0.43
N GLU A 165 1.36 0.67 0.00
CA GLU A 165 0.23 0.34 0.87
C GLU A 165 0.35 1.03 2.24
N ILE A 166 1.55 1.01 2.82
CA ILE A 166 1.84 1.67 4.10
C ILE A 166 1.61 3.18 3.99
N GLY A 167 2.02 3.81 2.89
CA GLY A 167 1.76 5.23 2.64
C GLY A 167 0.28 5.59 2.74
N TYR A 168 -0.60 4.78 2.15
CA TYR A 168 -2.05 4.97 2.29
C TYR A 168 -2.51 4.77 3.75
N SER A 169 -1.99 3.76 4.43
CA SER A 169 -2.32 3.49 5.84
C SER A 169 -1.87 4.63 6.76
N VAL A 170 -0.70 5.22 6.51
CA VAL A 170 -0.20 6.42 7.21
C VAL A 170 -1.16 7.59 6.98
N MET A 171 -1.53 7.87 5.73
CA MET A 171 -2.44 8.96 5.39
C MET A 171 -3.81 8.82 6.05
N THR A 172 -4.27 7.59 6.26
CA THR A 172 -5.60 7.26 6.80
C THR A 172 -5.57 6.82 8.26
N MET A 173 -4.44 7.03 8.97
CA MET A 173 -4.32 6.62 10.36
C MET A 173 -5.39 7.25 11.26
N SER A 174 -5.64 6.60 12.39
CA SER A 174 -6.62 7.12 13.34
C SER A 174 -6.18 8.46 13.95
N PRO A 175 -7.13 9.38 14.26
CA PRO A 175 -6.80 10.62 14.95
C PRO A 175 -6.12 10.40 16.32
N ALA A 176 -6.34 9.26 16.96
CA ALA A 176 -5.70 8.91 18.23
C ALA A 176 -4.20 8.66 18.03
N LEU A 177 -3.83 7.86 17.03
CA LEU A 177 -2.43 7.57 16.68
C LEU A 177 -1.72 8.86 16.24
N PHE A 178 -2.35 9.66 15.40
CA PHE A 178 -1.78 10.94 14.95
C PHE A 178 -1.48 11.87 16.15
N ARG A 179 -2.42 12.00 17.10
CA ARG A 179 -2.19 12.78 18.32
C ARG A 179 -1.08 12.21 19.19
N GLN A 180 -0.99 10.88 19.29
CA GLN A 180 0.09 10.21 20.01
C GLN A 180 1.45 10.54 19.38
N MET A 181 1.59 10.47 18.08
CA MET A 181 2.82 10.82 17.35
C MET A 181 3.28 12.25 17.63
N ASN A 182 2.39 13.21 17.57
CA ASN A 182 2.72 14.61 17.85
C ASN A 182 3.01 14.92 19.33
N ARG A 183 2.55 14.06 20.26
CA ARG A 183 2.84 14.20 21.70
C ARG A 183 4.12 13.49 22.11
N THR A 184 4.66 12.60 21.29
CA THR A 184 5.87 11.83 21.62
C THR A 184 7.01 12.79 21.93
N GLU A 185 7.53 12.71 23.15
CA GLU A 185 8.76 13.41 23.52
C GLU A 185 9.95 12.68 22.90
N LEU A 186 10.95 13.44 22.46
CA LEU A 186 12.23 12.87 22.12
C LEU A 186 12.76 12.20 23.42
N LEU A 187 12.68 10.88 23.48
CA LEU A 187 13.42 10.14 24.48
C LEU A 187 14.89 10.51 24.25
N ALA A 188 15.43 11.30 25.18
CA ALA A 188 16.84 11.64 25.19
C ALA A 188 17.62 10.32 25.19
N ALA A 189 18.40 10.10 24.10
CA ALA A 189 19.33 9.01 23.99
C ALA A 189 20.55 9.28 24.89
#